data_9b8b726171514fc45e8f0887453678cc
#
_entry.id   9b8b726171514fc45e8f0887453678cc
#
_cell.length_a   1.000
_cell.length_b   1.000
_cell.length_c   1.000
_cell.angle_alpha   90.00
_cell.angle_beta   90.00
_cell.angle_gamma   90.00
#
_symmetry.space_group_name_H-M   'P 1'
#
loop_
_entity.id
_entity.type
_entity.pdbx_description
1 polymer ?
#
loop_
_entity_poly.entity_id
_entity_poly.type
_entity_poly.pdbx_seq_one_letter_code
_entity_poly.pdbx_strand_id
1 'polypeptide(L)'
;MKKIKIYADGADINEMVKMDNENFVTGFTTNPTLMSRLGITDYLGFAKEVLSKIKNKSISFEVFSDDIDDMYRQALILRDLGDNVWVKIPVTNTKSEPTYDLIHKLSTEGVKVNATALFTHEHIEKVFDALNPNINSIISIFAGRIANVGLDPEPTMKFAAELTKEHPLVETLWASTREIFNIVEAARTN
;
A
#
# COMPACT_ATOMS: atom_id res chain seq x y z
N MET A 1 -2.97 -22.36 -9.19
CA MET A 1 -2.58 -20.96 -8.89
C MET A 1 -3.03 -20.64 -7.48
N LYS A 2 -2.17 -20.08 -6.65
CA LYS A 2 -2.60 -19.53 -5.37
C LYS A 2 -3.64 -18.44 -5.62
N LYS A 3 -4.61 -18.29 -4.71
CA LYS A 3 -5.62 -17.24 -4.79
C LYS A 3 -4.96 -15.91 -4.45
N ILE A 4 -4.85 -15.02 -5.43
CA ILE A 4 -4.35 -13.66 -5.20
C ILE A 4 -5.46 -12.76 -4.64
N LYS A 5 -5.08 -11.75 -3.89
CA LYS A 5 -5.97 -10.69 -3.41
C LYS A 5 -5.99 -9.55 -4.45
N ILE A 6 -7.17 -8.98 -4.69
CA ILE A 6 -7.37 -7.85 -5.59
C ILE A 6 -7.71 -6.61 -4.79
N TYR A 7 -6.91 -5.57 -4.94
CA TYR A 7 -7.14 -4.25 -4.35
C TYR A 7 -7.61 -3.29 -5.44
N ALA A 8 -8.72 -2.60 -5.20
CA ALA A 8 -9.19 -1.54 -6.08
C ALA A 8 -8.51 -0.22 -5.71
N ASP A 9 -7.90 0.46 -6.69
CA ASP A 9 -7.23 1.75 -6.48
C ASP A 9 -8.15 2.88 -6.95
N GLY A 10 -8.48 3.81 -6.08
CA GLY A 10 -9.41 4.89 -6.41
C GLY A 10 -9.69 5.85 -5.26
N ALA A 11 -10.39 6.96 -5.59
CA ALA A 11 -10.84 7.94 -4.61
C ALA A 11 -12.28 8.43 -4.88
N ASP A 12 -12.99 7.83 -5.84
CA ASP A 12 -14.43 8.05 -6.01
C ASP A 12 -15.21 7.15 -5.06
N ILE A 13 -15.88 7.75 -4.09
CA ILE A 13 -16.58 7.02 -3.02
C ILE A 13 -17.71 6.15 -3.58
N ASN A 14 -18.43 6.62 -4.61
CA ASN A 14 -19.53 5.84 -5.18
C ASN A 14 -19.00 4.59 -5.90
N GLU A 15 -17.91 4.72 -6.65
CA GLU A 15 -17.26 3.57 -7.29
C GLU A 15 -16.66 2.62 -6.23
N MET A 16 -16.03 3.13 -5.18
CA MET A 16 -15.51 2.31 -4.08
C MET A 16 -16.64 1.51 -3.41
N VAL A 17 -17.80 2.11 -3.15
CA VAL A 17 -18.97 1.42 -2.58
C VAL A 17 -19.52 0.35 -3.52
N LYS A 18 -19.56 0.60 -4.84
CA LYS A 18 -19.92 -0.43 -5.82
C LYS A 18 -18.95 -1.61 -5.77
N MET A 19 -17.65 -1.33 -5.78
CA MET A 19 -16.59 -2.34 -5.70
C MET A 19 -16.57 -3.08 -4.36
N ASP A 20 -17.05 -2.47 -3.27
CA ASP A 20 -17.17 -3.15 -1.99
C ASP A 20 -18.15 -4.31 -2.03
N ASN A 21 -19.18 -4.25 -2.88
CA ASN A 21 -20.12 -5.35 -3.09
C ASN A 21 -19.56 -6.48 -3.97
N GLU A 22 -18.42 -6.28 -4.62
CA GLU A 22 -17.79 -7.28 -5.46
C GLU A 22 -16.97 -8.27 -4.64
N ASN A 23 -17.27 -9.56 -4.74
CA ASN A 23 -16.61 -10.61 -3.95
C ASN A 23 -15.13 -10.82 -4.29
N PHE A 24 -14.68 -10.37 -5.47
CA PHE A 24 -13.29 -10.49 -5.88
C PHE A 24 -12.40 -9.37 -5.35
N VAL A 25 -12.97 -8.21 -4.97
CA VAL A 25 -12.24 -7.11 -4.34
C VAL A 25 -12.03 -7.40 -2.86
N THR A 26 -10.78 -7.41 -2.42
CA THR A 26 -10.40 -7.73 -1.03
C THR A 26 -10.04 -6.50 -0.20
N GLY A 27 -9.75 -5.37 -0.84
CA GLY A 27 -9.44 -4.12 -0.18
C GLY A 27 -9.30 -2.96 -1.17
N PHE A 28 -8.93 -1.82 -0.63
CA PHE A 28 -8.79 -0.58 -1.40
C PHE A 28 -7.46 0.09 -1.11
N THR A 29 -6.95 0.78 -2.12
CA THR A 29 -5.83 1.71 -1.97
C THR A 29 -6.25 3.08 -2.49
N THR A 30 -5.77 4.12 -1.82
CA THR A 30 -5.89 5.50 -2.27
C THR A 30 -4.50 6.11 -2.42
N ASN A 31 -4.42 7.25 -3.07
CA ASN A 31 -3.18 8.04 -3.10
C ASN A 31 -3.48 9.52 -3.36
N PRO A 32 -2.55 10.44 -2.99
CA PRO A 32 -2.73 11.87 -3.14
C PRO A 32 -3.07 12.32 -4.57
N THR A 33 -2.49 11.67 -5.58
CA THR A 33 -2.71 12.01 -6.99
C THR A 33 -4.15 11.74 -7.44
N LEU A 34 -4.72 10.60 -7.04
CA LEU A 34 -6.12 10.27 -7.36
C LEU A 34 -7.08 11.24 -6.68
N MET A 35 -6.81 11.59 -5.44
CA MET A 35 -7.62 12.54 -4.68
C MET A 35 -7.57 13.94 -5.29
N SER A 36 -6.38 14.43 -5.65
CA SER A 36 -6.20 15.72 -6.28
C SER A 36 -6.95 15.81 -7.63
N ARG A 37 -6.93 14.74 -8.44
CA ARG A 37 -7.67 14.67 -9.71
C ARG A 37 -9.19 14.80 -9.55
N LEU A 38 -9.71 14.37 -8.41
CA LEU A 38 -11.14 14.48 -8.07
C LEU A 38 -11.48 15.75 -7.30
N GLY A 39 -10.49 16.64 -7.08
CA GLY A 39 -10.69 17.91 -6.35
C GLY A 39 -10.94 17.74 -4.86
N ILE A 40 -10.51 16.59 -4.28
CA ILE A 40 -10.65 16.32 -2.85
C ILE A 40 -9.61 17.15 -2.09
N THR A 41 -10.09 18.14 -1.33
CA THR A 41 -9.25 19.05 -0.50
C THR A 41 -9.33 18.72 0.99
N ASP A 42 -10.43 18.13 1.47
CA ASP A 42 -10.59 17.62 2.84
C ASP A 42 -10.29 16.12 2.90
N TYR A 43 -9.03 15.80 3.16
CA TYR A 43 -8.57 14.42 3.20
C TYR A 43 -9.17 13.62 4.36
N LEU A 44 -9.20 14.21 5.55
CA LEU A 44 -9.74 13.50 6.71
C LEU A 44 -11.25 13.34 6.61
N GLY A 45 -11.96 14.32 6.06
CA GLY A 45 -13.38 14.19 5.74
C GLY A 45 -13.65 13.07 4.76
N PHE A 46 -12.88 13.01 3.67
CA PHE A 46 -12.94 11.91 2.70
C PHE A 46 -12.70 10.55 3.36
N ALA A 47 -11.61 10.41 4.13
CA ALA A 47 -11.28 9.14 4.79
C ALA A 47 -12.40 8.68 5.74
N LYS A 48 -12.95 9.60 6.55
CA LYS A 48 -14.08 9.31 7.44
C LYS A 48 -15.32 8.90 6.67
N GLU A 49 -15.64 9.57 5.56
CA GLU A 49 -16.79 9.23 4.72
C GLU A 49 -16.63 7.83 4.10
N VAL A 50 -15.48 7.50 3.52
CA VAL A 50 -15.17 6.16 3.00
C VAL A 50 -15.34 5.11 4.09
N LEU A 51 -14.72 5.32 5.26
CA LEU A 51 -14.79 4.40 6.40
C LEU A 51 -16.20 4.30 7.00
N SER A 52 -17.06 5.30 6.83
CA SER A 52 -18.47 5.19 7.23
C SER A 52 -19.25 4.17 6.39
N LYS A 53 -18.85 3.97 5.13
CA LYS A 53 -19.54 3.11 4.14
C LYS A 53 -18.88 1.74 3.99
N ILE A 54 -17.55 1.66 4.02
CA ILE A 54 -16.77 0.43 3.84
C ILE A 54 -16.19 0.00 5.18
N LYS A 55 -16.77 -1.03 5.79
CA LYS A 55 -16.46 -1.45 7.17
C LYS A 55 -15.52 -2.65 7.27
N ASN A 56 -15.58 -3.55 6.29
CA ASN A 56 -14.99 -4.89 6.44
C ASN A 56 -13.74 -5.10 5.59
N LYS A 57 -13.56 -4.32 4.51
CA LYS A 57 -12.39 -4.43 3.64
C LYS A 57 -11.33 -3.43 4.06
N SER A 58 -10.07 -3.83 3.92
CA SER A 58 -8.93 -2.95 4.23
C SER A 58 -8.88 -1.75 3.29
N ILE A 59 -8.50 -0.59 3.83
CA ILE A 59 -8.31 0.63 3.05
C ILE A 59 -6.96 1.22 3.39
N SER A 60 -6.13 1.45 2.38
CA SER A 60 -4.84 2.11 2.55
C SER A 60 -4.95 3.61 2.25
N PHE A 61 -4.67 4.44 3.25
CA PHE A 61 -4.57 5.89 3.15
C PHE A 61 -3.10 6.32 3.27
N GLU A 62 -2.65 7.21 2.38
CA GLU A 62 -1.26 7.64 2.31
C GLU A 62 -1.02 8.93 3.09
N VAL A 63 0.12 9.05 3.78
CA VAL A 63 0.56 10.32 4.36
C VAL A 63 0.92 11.33 3.26
N PHE A 64 0.73 12.62 3.52
CA PHE A 64 0.95 13.68 2.53
C PHE A 64 2.23 14.47 2.75
N SER A 65 2.74 14.49 3.97
CA SER A 65 3.93 15.28 4.29
C SER A 65 5.18 14.74 3.60
N ASP A 66 6.12 15.64 3.35
CA ASP A 66 7.48 15.32 2.92
C ASP A 66 8.46 15.34 4.10
N ASP A 67 8.04 15.84 5.25
CA ASP A 67 8.78 15.80 6.51
C ASP A 67 8.50 14.53 7.28
N ILE A 68 9.54 13.82 7.72
CA ILE A 68 9.42 12.49 8.35
C ILE A 68 8.68 12.56 9.69
N ASP A 69 8.91 13.58 10.49
CA ASP A 69 8.22 13.73 11.79
C ASP A 69 6.74 14.04 11.59
N ASP A 70 6.41 14.84 10.58
CA ASP A 70 5.02 15.10 10.22
C ASP A 70 4.34 13.88 9.56
N MET A 71 5.07 13.08 8.76
CA MET A 71 4.58 11.78 8.28
C MET A 71 4.17 10.89 9.46
N TYR A 72 4.99 10.82 10.50
CA TYR A 72 4.68 10.06 11.70
C TYR A 72 3.38 10.54 12.37
N ARG A 73 3.25 11.85 12.58
CA ARG A 73 2.04 12.46 13.16
C ARG A 73 0.79 12.15 12.32
N GLN A 74 0.88 12.30 11.00
CA GLN A 74 -0.20 11.98 10.07
C GLN A 74 -0.55 10.50 10.10
N ALA A 75 0.44 9.62 10.19
CA ALA A 75 0.23 8.18 10.25
C ALA A 75 -0.59 7.77 11.48
N LEU A 76 -0.32 8.35 12.65
CA LEU A 76 -1.10 8.08 13.86
C LEU A 76 -2.55 8.57 13.73
N ILE A 77 -2.77 9.75 13.14
CA ILE A 77 -4.12 10.27 12.88
C ILE A 77 -4.89 9.31 11.96
N LEU A 78 -4.26 8.82 10.88
CA LEU A 78 -4.89 7.90 9.93
C LEU A 78 -5.21 6.55 10.59
N ARG A 79 -4.26 5.98 11.34
CA ARG A 79 -4.46 4.73 12.10
C ARG A 79 -5.71 4.80 12.97
N ASP A 80 -5.89 5.92 13.67
CA ASP A 80 -6.97 6.09 14.65
C ASP A 80 -8.36 6.28 14.02
N LEU A 81 -8.45 6.34 12.68
CA LEU A 81 -9.73 6.43 11.97
C LEU A 81 -10.51 5.11 11.92
N GLY A 82 -9.83 3.96 12.04
CA GLY A 82 -10.53 2.66 12.05
C GLY A 82 -9.61 1.44 11.97
N ASP A 83 -10.13 0.32 12.46
CA ASP A 83 -9.37 -0.95 12.50
C ASP A 83 -9.08 -1.54 11.11
N ASN A 84 -9.80 -1.13 10.08
CA ASN A 84 -9.57 -1.55 8.70
C ASN A 84 -8.66 -0.60 7.91
N VAL A 85 -7.97 0.33 8.59
CA VAL A 85 -7.02 1.25 7.97
C VAL A 85 -5.62 0.64 7.91
N TRP A 86 -5.00 0.73 6.75
CA TRP A 86 -3.55 0.60 6.54
C TRP A 86 -2.98 1.97 6.22
N VAL A 87 -1.88 2.32 6.88
CA VAL A 87 -1.22 3.61 6.65
C VAL A 87 -0.15 3.44 5.58
N LYS A 88 -0.30 4.15 4.48
CA LYS A 88 0.62 4.10 3.35
C LYS A 88 1.77 5.08 3.55
N ILE A 89 3.00 4.54 3.55
CA ILE A 89 4.24 5.30 3.77
C ILE A 89 5.14 5.10 2.54
N PRO A 90 5.52 6.17 1.83
CA PRO A 90 6.47 6.07 0.73
C PRO A 90 7.85 5.66 1.27
N VAL A 91 8.59 4.84 0.52
CA VAL A 91 9.92 4.33 0.93
C VAL A 91 10.97 5.42 1.06
N THR A 92 10.78 6.54 0.38
CA THR A 92 11.58 7.78 0.50
C THR A 92 10.67 9.00 0.42
N ASN A 93 11.12 10.12 0.97
CA ASN A 93 10.52 11.42 0.69
C ASN A 93 11.00 11.98 -0.68
N THR A 94 10.58 13.19 -1.06
CA THR A 94 10.97 13.83 -2.34
C THR A 94 12.44 14.21 -2.41
N LYS A 95 13.14 14.25 -1.27
CA LYS A 95 14.59 14.49 -1.17
C LYS A 95 15.42 13.21 -1.23
N SER A 96 14.77 12.05 -1.48
CA SER A 96 15.37 10.73 -1.45
C SER A 96 15.88 10.29 -0.06
N GLU A 97 15.38 10.91 1.00
CA GLU A 97 15.66 10.47 2.37
C GLU A 97 14.80 9.24 2.67
N PRO A 98 15.40 8.13 3.14
CA PRO A 98 14.65 6.89 3.39
C PRO A 98 13.75 7.01 4.61
N THR A 99 12.63 6.29 4.58
CA THR A 99 11.63 6.24 5.67
C THR A 99 11.69 4.94 6.49
N TYR A 100 12.77 4.17 6.41
CA TYR A 100 12.86 2.85 7.08
C TYR A 100 12.70 2.95 8.60
N ASP A 101 13.33 3.95 9.25
CA ASP A 101 13.21 4.16 10.70
C ASP A 101 11.78 4.54 11.09
N LEU A 102 11.09 5.34 10.27
CA LEU A 102 9.68 5.67 10.44
C LEU A 102 8.79 4.42 10.32
N ILE A 103 9.03 3.59 9.29
CA ILE A 103 8.31 2.33 9.08
C ILE A 103 8.51 1.39 10.28
N HIS A 104 9.76 1.26 10.76
CA HIS A 104 10.08 0.44 11.93
C HIS A 104 9.33 0.91 13.17
N LYS A 105 9.38 2.22 13.46
CA LYS A 105 8.69 2.82 14.59
C LYS A 105 7.18 2.58 14.53
N LEU A 106 6.54 2.91 13.42
CA LEU A 106 5.10 2.73 13.23
C LEU A 106 4.68 1.27 13.35
N SER A 107 5.42 0.35 12.71
CA SER A 107 5.12 -1.08 12.76
C SER A 107 5.30 -1.66 14.17
N THR A 108 6.32 -1.21 14.91
CA THR A 108 6.54 -1.60 16.32
C THR A 108 5.40 -1.09 17.23
N GLU A 109 4.83 0.07 16.92
CA GLU A 109 3.66 0.64 17.62
C GLU A 109 2.33 0.03 17.17
N GLY A 110 2.35 -1.04 16.37
CA GLY A 110 1.16 -1.78 15.94
C GLY A 110 0.41 -1.17 14.75
N VAL A 111 0.98 -0.17 14.07
CA VAL A 111 0.38 0.41 12.86
C VAL A 111 0.50 -0.59 11.72
N LYS A 112 -0.62 -0.87 11.03
CA LYS A 112 -0.64 -1.65 9.80
C LYS A 112 -0.08 -0.81 8.65
N VAL A 113 1.20 -1.00 8.35
CA VAL A 113 1.91 -0.22 7.34
C VAL A 113 1.71 -0.82 5.95
N ASN A 114 1.44 0.03 4.97
CA ASN A 114 1.58 -0.28 3.55
C ASN A 114 2.76 0.53 3.02
N ALA A 115 3.97 -0.03 3.07
CA ALA A 115 5.15 0.61 2.50
C ALA A 115 5.01 0.67 0.98
N THR A 116 5.17 1.85 0.38
CA THR A 116 4.87 2.07 -1.03
C THR A 116 6.02 2.72 -1.80
N ALA A 117 5.88 2.76 -3.13
CA ALA A 117 6.87 3.29 -4.06
C ALA A 117 8.21 2.52 -4.07
N LEU A 118 8.17 1.21 -3.82
CA LEU A 118 9.37 0.37 -3.90
C LEU A 118 9.68 -0.03 -5.35
N PHE A 119 10.98 -0.05 -5.70
CA PHE A 119 11.47 -0.36 -7.05
C PHE A 119 12.60 -1.38 -7.06
N THR A 120 13.42 -1.46 -6.02
CA THR A 120 14.66 -2.24 -5.99
C THR A 120 14.62 -3.32 -4.92
N HIS A 121 15.46 -4.34 -5.07
CA HIS A 121 15.65 -5.37 -4.03
C HIS A 121 16.10 -4.73 -2.71
N GLU A 122 17.00 -3.75 -2.75
CA GLU A 122 17.46 -3.04 -1.56
C GLU A 122 16.29 -2.37 -0.81
N HIS A 123 15.38 -1.67 -1.53
CA HIS A 123 14.18 -1.09 -0.91
C HIS A 123 13.34 -2.17 -0.23
N ILE A 124 13.16 -3.32 -0.89
CA ILE A 124 12.35 -4.42 -0.39
C ILE A 124 12.96 -5.02 0.87
N GLU A 125 14.27 -5.32 0.89
CA GLU A 125 14.99 -5.85 2.04
C GLU A 125 14.91 -4.89 3.23
N LYS A 126 15.26 -3.61 3.02
CA LYS A 126 15.24 -2.59 4.08
C LYS A 126 13.86 -2.39 4.69
N VAL A 127 12.82 -2.38 3.86
CA VAL A 127 11.43 -2.28 4.34
C VAL A 127 11.04 -3.55 5.09
N PHE A 128 11.37 -4.74 4.57
CA PHE A 128 11.08 -6.00 5.22
C PHE A 128 11.72 -6.08 6.61
N ASP A 129 13.01 -5.71 6.72
CA ASP A 129 13.74 -5.67 7.99
C ASP A 129 13.15 -4.66 9.00
N ALA A 130 12.54 -3.57 8.49
CA ALA A 130 11.90 -2.55 9.31
C ALA A 130 10.51 -2.96 9.83
N LEU A 131 9.84 -3.90 9.18
CA LEU A 131 8.49 -4.32 9.55
C LEU A 131 8.50 -5.30 10.73
N ASN A 132 7.53 -5.13 11.65
CA ASN A 132 7.26 -6.11 12.69
C ASN A 132 6.51 -7.31 12.09
N PRO A 133 7.08 -8.53 12.12
CA PRO A 133 6.48 -9.70 11.49
C PRO A 133 5.15 -10.15 12.12
N ASN A 134 4.81 -9.62 13.29
CA ASN A 134 3.57 -9.92 14.01
C ASN A 134 2.44 -8.92 13.71
N ILE A 135 2.68 -7.92 12.88
CA ILE A 135 1.70 -6.89 12.48
C ILE A 135 1.41 -7.00 10.99
N ASN A 136 0.13 -7.01 10.64
CA ASN A 136 -0.28 -7.02 9.23
C ASN A 136 0.34 -5.83 8.48
N SER A 137 1.10 -6.12 7.42
CA SER A 137 1.79 -5.11 6.63
C SER A 137 1.77 -5.46 5.15
N ILE A 138 1.97 -4.47 4.29
CA ILE A 138 2.03 -4.62 2.84
C ILE A 138 3.31 -3.96 2.32
N ILE A 139 4.00 -4.66 1.41
CA ILE A 139 5.12 -4.14 0.63
C ILE A 139 4.63 -3.90 -0.79
N SER A 140 4.36 -2.64 -1.13
CA SER A 140 3.82 -2.23 -2.45
C SER A 140 4.93 -1.90 -3.43
N ILE A 141 5.19 -2.82 -4.36
CA ILE A 141 6.22 -2.69 -5.39
C ILE A 141 5.58 -2.07 -6.64
N PHE A 142 6.17 -1.01 -7.16
CA PHE A 142 5.66 -0.31 -8.34
C PHE A 142 6.04 -1.04 -9.64
N ALA A 143 5.59 -2.29 -9.74
CA ALA A 143 5.87 -3.20 -10.86
C ALA A 143 5.53 -2.58 -12.22
N GLY A 144 4.39 -1.90 -12.36
CA GLY A 144 4.05 -1.23 -13.61
C GLY A 144 4.99 -0.08 -13.96
N ARG A 145 5.59 0.61 -12.98
CA ARG A 145 6.62 1.63 -13.27
C ARG A 145 7.96 1.01 -13.62
N ILE A 146 8.32 -0.13 -13.04
CA ILE A 146 9.48 -0.92 -13.46
C ILE A 146 9.32 -1.32 -14.93
N ALA A 147 8.13 -1.80 -15.32
CA ALA A 147 7.83 -2.15 -16.72
C ALA A 147 7.88 -0.91 -17.65
N ASN A 148 7.45 0.27 -17.20
CA ASN A 148 7.49 1.49 -17.99
C ASN A 148 8.90 1.93 -18.43
N VAL A 149 9.93 1.53 -17.70
CA VAL A 149 11.34 1.80 -18.05
C VAL A 149 11.99 0.63 -18.82
N GLY A 150 11.19 -0.33 -19.24
CA GLY A 150 11.64 -1.45 -20.07
C GLY A 150 12.28 -2.61 -19.28
N LEU A 151 12.06 -2.68 -17.99
CA LEU A 151 12.54 -3.77 -17.13
C LEU A 151 11.40 -4.74 -16.80
N ASP A 152 11.73 -6.04 -16.76
CA ASP A 152 10.79 -7.07 -16.30
C ASP A 152 10.60 -6.97 -14.78
N PRO A 153 9.36 -6.73 -14.27
CA PRO A 153 9.10 -6.67 -12.85
C PRO A 153 9.00 -8.05 -12.17
N GLU A 154 8.80 -9.14 -12.92
CA GLU A 154 8.64 -10.48 -12.33
C GLU A 154 9.79 -10.90 -11.41
N PRO A 155 11.07 -10.70 -11.75
CA PRO A 155 12.19 -11.06 -10.88
C PRO A 155 12.12 -10.34 -9.52
N THR A 156 11.77 -9.04 -9.54
CA THR A 156 11.63 -8.23 -8.31
C THR A 156 10.45 -8.70 -7.46
N MET A 157 9.33 -9.05 -8.08
CA MET A 157 8.17 -9.58 -7.37
C MET A 157 8.44 -10.97 -6.78
N LYS A 158 9.10 -11.86 -7.53
CA LYS A 158 9.51 -13.20 -7.04
C LYS A 158 10.46 -13.09 -5.84
N PHE A 159 11.42 -12.17 -5.91
CA PHE A 159 12.32 -11.88 -4.80
C PHE A 159 11.54 -11.48 -3.54
N ALA A 160 10.60 -10.54 -3.65
CA ALA A 160 9.78 -10.10 -2.54
C ALA A 160 8.89 -11.24 -1.98
N ALA A 161 8.29 -12.04 -2.85
CA ALA A 161 7.46 -13.17 -2.46
C ALA A 161 8.26 -14.25 -1.70
N GLU A 162 9.49 -14.54 -2.13
CA GLU A 162 10.36 -15.49 -1.42
C GLU A 162 10.81 -14.93 -0.06
N LEU A 163 11.14 -13.64 0.02
CA LEU A 163 11.53 -12.98 1.27
C LEU A 163 10.40 -13.01 2.32
N THR A 164 9.15 -12.81 1.89
CA THR A 164 7.99 -12.76 2.81
C THR A 164 7.35 -14.12 3.08
N LYS A 165 7.82 -15.20 2.47
CA LYS A 165 7.20 -16.53 2.45
C LYS A 165 6.89 -17.09 3.84
N GLU A 166 7.80 -16.93 4.78
CA GLU A 166 7.65 -17.42 6.16
C GLU A 166 7.00 -16.38 7.10
N HIS A 167 6.54 -15.23 6.52
CA HIS A 167 5.95 -14.12 7.27
C HIS A 167 4.51 -13.84 6.77
N PRO A 168 3.51 -14.66 7.17
CA PRO A 168 2.17 -14.64 6.59
C PRO A 168 1.39 -13.33 6.82
N LEU A 169 1.85 -12.48 7.73
CA LEU A 169 1.26 -11.15 7.98
C LEU A 169 1.91 -10.04 7.16
N VAL A 170 2.99 -10.34 6.43
CA VAL A 170 3.64 -9.39 5.52
C VAL A 170 3.33 -9.80 4.08
N GLU A 171 2.49 -9.01 3.41
CA GLU A 171 2.03 -9.29 2.05
C GLU A 171 2.80 -8.47 1.02
N THR A 172 3.05 -9.04 -0.16
CA THR A 172 3.57 -8.30 -1.31
C THR A 172 2.44 -7.85 -2.22
N LEU A 173 2.49 -6.62 -2.72
CA LEU A 173 1.50 -6.06 -3.63
C LEU A 173 2.15 -5.64 -4.95
N TRP A 174 1.69 -6.23 -6.05
CA TRP A 174 1.95 -5.77 -7.40
C TRP A 174 1.20 -4.46 -7.62
N ALA A 175 1.87 -3.34 -7.41
CA ALA A 175 1.27 -2.01 -7.47
C ALA A 175 1.54 -1.31 -8.82
N SER A 176 0.79 -0.23 -9.07
CA SER A 176 0.94 0.58 -10.28
C SER A 176 0.65 -0.21 -11.56
N THR A 177 -0.37 -1.07 -11.54
CA THR A 177 -0.80 -1.89 -12.68
C THR A 177 -1.08 -1.07 -13.93
N ARG A 178 -0.82 -1.64 -15.10
CA ARG A 178 -1.01 -1.00 -16.41
C ARG A 178 -2.08 -1.69 -17.25
N GLU A 179 -2.30 -2.97 -17.02
CA GLU A 179 -3.20 -3.80 -17.81
C GLU A 179 -3.73 -4.98 -16.99
N ILE A 180 -4.80 -5.59 -17.47
CA ILE A 180 -5.43 -6.74 -16.80
C ILE A 180 -4.47 -7.93 -16.71
N PHE A 181 -3.56 -8.08 -17.68
CA PHE A 181 -2.59 -9.17 -17.69
C PHE A 181 -1.67 -9.17 -16.46
N ASN A 182 -1.44 -8.01 -15.81
CA ASN A 182 -0.68 -7.94 -14.56
C ASN A 182 -1.26 -8.81 -13.43
N ILE A 183 -2.56 -9.14 -13.49
CA ILE A 183 -3.18 -10.11 -12.56
C ILE A 183 -2.57 -11.52 -12.76
N VAL A 184 -2.35 -11.90 -14.03
CA VAL A 184 -1.74 -13.20 -14.36
C VAL A 184 -0.28 -13.21 -13.95
N GLU A 185 0.46 -12.13 -14.19
CA GLU A 185 1.85 -11.98 -13.80
C GLU A 185 2.00 -12.03 -12.27
N ALA A 186 1.17 -11.28 -11.53
CA ALA A 186 1.16 -11.34 -10.07
C ALA A 186 0.87 -12.76 -9.54
N ALA A 187 -0.02 -13.51 -10.18
CA ALA A 187 -0.31 -14.89 -9.79
C ALA A 187 0.84 -15.88 -10.07
N ARG A 188 1.76 -15.55 -10.99
CA ARG A 188 2.95 -16.36 -11.30
C ARG A 188 4.12 -16.11 -10.35
N THR A 189 4.13 -14.98 -9.66
CA THR A 189 5.22 -14.55 -8.76
C THR A 189 5.01 -14.96 -7.32
N ASN A 190 3.86 -15.54 -7.00
CA ASN A 190 3.45 -15.87 -5.63
C ASN A 190 3.55 -17.41 -5.33
#